data_de3c168ca7bb769b0513a5834af939dd
#
_entry.id   de3c168ca7bb769b0513a5834af939dd
#
_cell.length_a   1.000
_cell.length_b   1.000
_cell.length_c   1.000
_cell.angle_alpha   90.00
_cell.angle_beta   90.00
_cell.angle_gamma   90.00
#
_symmetry.space_group_name_H-M   'P 1'
#
loop_
_entity.id
_entity.type
_entity.pdbx_description
1 polymer ?
#
loop_
_entity_poly.entity_id
_entity_poly.type
_entity_poly.pdbx_seq_one_letter_code
_entity_poly.pdbx_strand_id
1 'polypeptide(L)'
;MKVLSTFEITKGFDRWLHLVDVELKPLLKKYKFKVHFACANEDETRLYDLSELEDPSLLNALLEDKEIIKLRTAAGVNLSSSEVLTSVGKYKTW
;
A
#
# COMPACT_ATOMS: atom_id res chain seq x y z
N MET A 1 14.19 0.34 -0.87
CA MET A 1 13.53 1.66 -0.88
C MET A 1 12.31 1.63 0.01
N LYS A 2 12.30 2.46 1.03
CA LYS A 2 11.15 2.61 1.93
C LYS A 2 10.48 3.95 1.67
N VAL A 3 9.15 3.96 1.63
CA VAL A 3 8.37 5.18 1.39
C VAL A 3 7.19 5.26 2.35
N LEU A 4 6.86 6.47 2.75
CA LEU A 4 5.64 6.79 3.47
C LEU A 4 4.64 7.33 2.45
N SER A 5 3.50 6.68 2.33
CA SER A 5 2.49 6.98 1.31
C SER A 5 1.12 7.18 1.93
N THR A 6 0.24 7.83 1.20
CA THR A 6 -1.15 8.02 1.58
C THR A 6 -2.06 7.93 0.37
N PHE A 7 -3.29 7.50 0.59
CA PHE A 7 -4.35 7.48 -0.42
C PHE A 7 -5.73 7.40 0.25
N GLU A 8 -6.74 7.77 -0.51
CA GLU A 8 -8.12 7.67 -0.03
C GLU A 8 -8.61 6.23 -0.10
N ILE A 9 -9.40 5.84 0.90
CA ILE A 9 -10.11 4.57 0.95
C ILE A 9 -11.60 4.82 1.18
N THR A 10 -12.45 3.97 0.59
CA THR A 10 -13.91 4.14 0.65
C THR A 10 -14.64 3.00 1.35
N LYS A 11 -13.91 1.95 1.75
CA LYS A 11 -14.50 0.74 2.36
C LYS A 11 -13.94 0.41 3.74
N GLY A 12 -13.24 1.36 4.36
CA GLY A 12 -12.71 1.23 5.72
C GLY A 12 -11.38 0.50 5.81
N PHE A 13 -10.80 0.59 7.01
CA PHE A 13 -9.46 0.06 7.29
C PHE A 13 -9.42 -1.47 7.27
N ASP A 14 -10.40 -2.14 7.85
CA ASP A 14 -10.43 -3.61 7.92
C ASP A 14 -10.53 -4.23 6.51
N ARG A 15 -11.28 -3.60 5.61
CA ARG A 15 -11.33 -4.05 4.21
C ARG A 15 -9.98 -3.93 3.53
N TRP A 16 -9.24 -2.85 3.79
CA TRP A 16 -7.90 -2.66 3.27
C TRP A 16 -6.90 -3.67 3.86
N LEU A 17 -7.01 -3.99 5.16
CA LEU A 17 -6.19 -5.03 5.77
C LEU A 17 -6.41 -6.39 5.11
N HIS A 18 -7.64 -6.75 4.82
CA HIS A 18 -7.95 -7.98 4.10
C HIS A 18 -7.30 -8.01 2.71
N LEU A 19 -7.32 -6.88 2.00
CA LEU A 19 -6.64 -6.73 0.72
C LEU A 19 -5.15 -7.09 0.84
N VAL A 20 -4.46 -6.49 1.79
CA VAL A 20 -3.01 -6.67 1.96
C VAL A 20 -2.66 -8.05 2.51
N ASP A 21 -3.38 -8.50 3.53
CA ASP A 21 -3.03 -9.72 4.27
C ASP A 21 -3.47 -10.99 3.54
N VAL A 22 -4.48 -10.90 2.67
CA VAL A 22 -5.06 -12.06 2.00
C VAL A 22 -4.96 -11.94 0.48
N GLU A 23 -5.60 -10.94 -0.10
CA GLU A 23 -5.79 -10.87 -1.55
C GLU A 23 -4.50 -10.55 -2.31
N LEU A 24 -3.70 -9.62 -1.82
CA LEU A 24 -2.43 -9.21 -2.43
C LEU A 24 -1.23 -10.05 -1.99
N LYS A 25 -1.38 -10.91 -1.00
CA LYS A 25 -0.26 -11.63 -0.41
C LYS A 25 0.68 -12.29 -1.42
N PRO A 26 0.19 -13.10 -2.39
CA PRO A 26 1.07 -13.71 -3.39
C PRO A 26 1.71 -12.70 -4.33
N LEU A 27 1.01 -11.62 -4.65
CA LEU A 27 1.53 -10.57 -5.53
C LEU A 27 2.58 -9.71 -4.84
N LEU A 28 2.39 -9.39 -3.56
CA LEU A 28 3.39 -8.67 -2.78
C LEU A 28 4.68 -9.48 -2.67
N LYS A 29 4.56 -10.79 -2.48
CA LYS A 29 5.71 -11.70 -2.49
C LYS A 29 6.42 -11.71 -3.83
N LYS A 30 5.67 -11.77 -4.93
CA LYS A 30 6.20 -11.76 -6.30
C LYS A 30 7.07 -10.51 -6.57
N TYR A 31 6.60 -9.34 -6.12
CA TYR A 31 7.29 -8.08 -6.32
C TYR A 31 8.26 -7.71 -5.19
N LYS A 32 8.42 -8.58 -4.20
CA LYS A 32 9.28 -8.31 -3.03
C LYS A 32 8.91 -7.01 -2.33
N PHE A 33 7.60 -6.79 -2.19
CA PHE A 33 7.03 -5.61 -1.56
C PHE A 33 6.53 -5.95 -0.17
N LYS A 34 6.79 -5.08 0.80
CA LYS A 34 6.37 -5.27 2.20
C LYS A 34 5.67 -4.02 2.71
N VAL A 35 4.62 -4.21 3.49
CA VAL A 35 4.02 -3.14 4.28
C VAL A 35 4.48 -3.31 5.72
N HIS A 36 5.21 -2.32 6.24
CA HIS A 36 5.75 -2.37 7.61
C HIS A 36 4.79 -1.81 8.64
N PHE A 37 4.03 -0.80 8.26
CA PHE A 37 3.11 -0.12 9.16
C PHE A 37 2.01 0.52 8.33
N ALA A 38 0.80 0.51 8.87
CA ALA A 38 -0.31 1.24 8.28
C ALA A 38 -1.26 1.75 9.35
N CYS A 39 -1.86 2.89 9.09
CA CYS A 39 -2.94 3.43 9.91
C CYS A 39 -3.94 4.16 9.02
N ALA A 40 -5.16 4.32 9.54
CA ALA A 40 -6.17 5.16 8.94
C ALA A 40 -6.42 6.38 9.83
N ASN A 41 -6.95 7.45 9.24
CA ASN A 41 -7.48 8.55 10.03
C ASN A 41 -8.74 8.11 10.79
N GLU A 42 -9.27 8.94 11.68
CA GLU A 42 -10.37 8.56 12.59
C GLU A 42 -11.62 8.08 11.87
N ASP A 43 -12.00 8.72 10.77
CA ASP A 43 -13.19 8.33 10.00
C ASP A 43 -12.92 7.26 8.92
N GLU A 44 -11.69 6.75 8.86
CA GLU A 44 -11.27 5.70 7.93
C GLU A 44 -11.50 6.06 6.46
N THR A 45 -11.27 7.31 6.10
CA THR A 45 -11.37 7.79 4.72
C THR A 45 -10.01 7.92 4.03
N ARG A 46 -8.93 7.85 4.81
CA ARG A 46 -7.57 7.96 4.29
C ARG A 46 -6.64 6.99 5.00
N LEU A 47 -5.82 6.33 4.20
CA LEU A 47 -4.81 5.41 4.69
C LEU A 47 -3.42 6.04 4.58
N TYR A 48 -2.57 5.69 5.55
CA TYR A 48 -1.14 6.03 5.56
C TYR A 48 -0.36 4.74 5.75
N ASP A 49 0.65 4.50 4.93
CA ASP A 49 1.47 3.31 5.08
C ASP A 49 2.96 3.60 4.93
N LEU A 50 3.75 2.80 5.63
CA LEU A 50 5.18 2.69 5.44
C LEU A 50 5.46 1.37 4.74
N SER A 51 5.91 1.46 3.50
CA SER A 51 6.14 0.31 2.64
C SER A 51 7.58 0.24 2.17
N GLU A 52 8.01 -0.96 1.84
CA GLU A 52 9.34 -1.20 1.30
C GLU A 52 9.26 -1.99 0.00
N LEU A 53 9.93 -1.49 -1.03
CA LEU A 53 10.19 -2.21 -2.26
C LEU A 53 11.67 -2.62 -2.24
N GLU A 54 11.93 -3.92 -2.11
CA GLU A 54 13.27 -4.45 -1.96
C GLU A 54 14.10 -4.27 -3.24
N ASP A 55 13.45 -4.42 -4.40
CA ASP A 55 14.07 -4.21 -5.70
C ASP A 55 13.37 -3.07 -6.46
N PRO A 56 13.94 -1.86 -6.46
CA PRO A 56 13.33 -0.71 -7.14
C PRO A 56 13.08 -0.89 -8.64
N SER A 57 13.80 -1.82 -9.30
CA SER A 57 13.58 -2.10 -10.73
C SER A 57 12.21 -2.72 -11.01
N LEU A 58 11.54 -3.27 -9.98
CA LEU A 58 10.20 -3.85 -10.09
C LEU A 58 9.07 -2.83 -9.94
N LEU A 59 9.37 -1.58 -9.64
CA LEU A 59 8.36 -0.57 -9.32
C LEU A 59 7.35 -0.38 -10.45
N ASN A 60 7.82 -0.21 -11.68
CA ASN A 60 6.93 0.01 -12.81
C ASN A 60 6.03 -1.20 -13.06
N ALA A 61 6.58 -2.41 -12.98
CA ALA A 61 5.81 -3.64 -13.13
C ALA A 61 4.75 -3.76 -12.05
N LEU A 62 5.08 -3.41 -10.81
CA LEU A 62 4.15 -3.40 -9.68
C LEU A 62 2.99 -2.42 -9.93
N LEU A 63 3.30 -1.19 -10.33
CA LEU A 63 2.29 -0.14 -10.54
C LEU A 63 1.39 -0.41 -11.75
N GLU A 64 1.89 -1.15 -12.74
CA GLU A 64 1.15 -1.46 -13.96
C GLU A 64 0.46 -2.83 -13.90
N ASP A 65 0.65 -3.59 -12.84
CA ASP A 65 0.03 -4.91 -12.68
C ASP A 65 -1.49 -4.78 -12.61
N LYS A 66 -2.17 -5.32 -13.63
CA LYS A 66 -3.63 -5.19 -13.78
C LYS A 66 -4.40 -5.88 -12.67
N GLU A 67 -3.89 -6.97 -12.15
CA GLU A 67 -4.53 -7.69 -11.05
C GLU A 67 -4.44 -6.90 -9.75
N ILE A 68 -3.29 -6.31 -9.46
CA ILE A 68 -3.11 -5.42 -8.30
C ILE A 68 -4.06 -4.22 -8.40
N ILE A 69 -4.13 -3.59 -9.56
CA ILE A 69 -5.05 -2.47 -9.81
C ILE A 69 -6.49 -2.89 -9.55
N LYS A 70 -6.91 -4.03 -10.09
CA LYS A 70 -8.26 -4.57 -9.93
C LYS A 70 -8.58 -4.85 -8.46
N LEU A 71 -7.70 -5.52 -7.74
CA LEU A 71 -7.91 -5.88 -6.34
C LEU A 71 -7.95 -4.64 -5.44
N ARG A 72 -7.05 -3.69 -5.66
CA ARG A 72 -7.04 -2.43 -4.91
C ARG A 72 -8.31 -1.63 -5.14
N THR A 73 -8.73 -1.49 -6.38
CA THR A 73 -9.96 -0.78 -6.73
C THR A 73 -11.18 -1.45 -6.08
N ALA A 74 -11.28 -2.77 -6.14
CA ALA A 74 -12.36 -3.53 -5.49
C ALA A 74 -12.38 -3.35 -3.97
N ALA A 75 -11.23 -3.14 -3.36
CA ALA A 75 -11.10 -2.89 -1.92
C ALA A 75 -11.38 -1.45 -1.51
N GLY A 76 -11.72 -0.58 -2.46
CA GLY A 76 -12.08 0.80 -2.19
C GLY A 76 -10.91 1.78 -2.20
N VAL A 77 -9.77 1.41 -2.75
CA VAL A 77 -8.63 2.33 -2.89
C VAL A 77 -8.87 3.26 -4.08
N ASN A 78 -8.83 4.56 -3.85
CA ASN A 78 -8.81 5.55 -4.91
C ASN A 78 -7.37 5.74 -5.40
N LEU A 79 -7.01 5.04 -6.48
CA LEU A 79 -5.64 5.03 -6.98
C LEU A 79 -5.14 6.41 -7.41
N SER A 80 -6.02 7.26 -7.94
CA SER A 80 -5.65 8.61 -8.38
C SER A 80 -5.28 9.54 -7.22
N SER A 81 -5.67 9.19 -5.99
CA SER A 81 -5.34 9.96 -4.78
C SER A 81 -3.98 9.59 -4.18
N SER A 82 -3.32 8.58 -4.72
CA SER A 82 -2.05 8.08 -4.17
C SER A 82 -0.96 9.13 -4.21
N GLU A 83 -0.28 9.31 -3.08
CA GLU A 83 0.77 10.30 -2.92
C GLU A 83 1.91 9.71 -2.07
N VAL A 84 3.14 9.85 -2.55
CA VAL A 84 4.33 9.55 -1.75
C VAL A 84 4.68 10.80 -0.97
N LEU A 85 4.60 10.72 0.35
CA LEU A 85 4.89 11.85 1.23
C LEU A 85 6.39 12.08 1.37
N THR A 86 7.15 10.99 1.54
CA THR A 86 8.61 11.07 1.67
C THR A 86 9.23 9.68 1.51
N SER A 87 10.50 9.67 1.12
CA SER A 87 11.35 8.49 1.28
C SER A 87 11.78 8.39 2.75
N VAL A 88 11.81 7.18 3.29
CA VAL A 88 12.10 6.94 4.70
C VAL A 88 13.49 6.34 4.85
N GLY A 89 14.34 7.00 5.63
CA GLY A 89 15.66 6.47 5.98
C GLY A 89 15.63 5.68 7.27
N LYS A 90 15.58 6.39 8.39
CA LYS A 90 15.55 5.77 9.72
C LYS A 90 14.17 5.93 10.35
N TYR A 91 13.75 4.88 11.05
CA TYR A 91 12.53 4.94 11.86
C TYR A 91 12.68 4.01 13.06
N LYS A 92 11.80 4.18 14.03
CA LYS A 92 11.75 3.36 15.22
C LYS A 92 10.29 3.04 15.57
N THR A 93 10.09 1.83 16.05
CA THR A 93 8.83 1.42 16.69
C THR A 93 9.13 1.07 18.14
N TRP A 94 8.19 1.41 19.04
CA TRP A 94 8.34 1.14 20.47
C TRP A 94 7.55 -0.09 20.89
#